data_5efdadb9306ad240f330b2eae8472de1
#
_entry.id   5efdadb9306ad240f330b2eae8472de1
#
_cell.length_a   1.000
_cell.length_b   1.000
_cell.length_c   1.000
_cell.angle_alpha   90.00
_cell.angle_beta   90.00
_cell.angle_gamma   90.00
#
_symmetry.space_group_name_H-M   'P 1'
#
loop_
_entity.id
_entity.type
_entity.pdbx_description
1 polymer ?
#
loop_
_entity_poly.entity_id
_entity_poly.type
_entity_poly.pdbx_seq_one_letter_code
_entity_poly.pdbx_strand_id
1 'polypeptide(L)'
;MTILDERPAGSGGHHPRHPANPAADDELRPIGYGRLQRKEDPRFVRGMGNYVDDIVLPGMLHGAILRAPIAHARLVSIDTSAALAHPKVVAVITGKDLEALNLAWAPTLSADVQAVLVTDKVRFQGQEVAFVVAEDRYAARDALELIDVEYDELPPVMDARTALDPDTAVIRDEIEGKTDNHIFDWEAGDEAETNAVFDSADVVVSQDMVYPRVHPAPMETCGAVADFEPVSGKLTLYETSQAPHAHRTLFALVAGIPEHKIHIISPDIGGGFGNKVGIYPGYILAVVGSIVTGKPVKWVEDRSENLMSTSFARDYIMHGEVAATKDGKILAVRSRVLADHGAFNATAQPTKYPAGFFHIFTG
;
A
#
# COMPACT_ATOMS: atom_id res chain seq x y z
N MET A 1 3.46 -7.99 39.02
CA MET A 1 4.75 -7.83 39.72
C MET A 1 5.42 -6.64 39.04
N THR A 2 5.26 -5.50 39.69
CA THR A 2 5.58 -4.15 39.19
C THR A 2 7.06 -3.90 39.48
N ILE A 3 7.86 -3.68 38.46
CA ILE A 3 9.20 -3.13 38.61
C ILE A 3 9.12 -1.70 38.10
N LEU A 4 8.89 -0.77 39.01
CA LEU A 4 9.16 0.64 38.82
C LEU A 4 10.63 0.84 39.20
N ASP A 5 11.47 1.05 38.21
CA ASP A 5 12.85 1.40 38.42
C ASP A 5 12.93 2.91 38.71
N GLU A 6 13.38 3.21 39.91
CA GLU A 6 13.62 4.57 40.39
C GLU A 6 14.80 5.17 39.65
N ARG A 7 14.53 6.07 38.71
CA ARG A 7 15.59 6.95 38.20
C ARG A 7 15.84 8.06 39.22
N PRO A 8 17.09 8.32 39.58
CA PRO A 8 17.41 9.40 40.50
C PRO A 8 17.04 10.75 39.84
N ALA A 9 16.28 11.55 40.59
CA ALA A 9 16.05 12.94 40.27
C ALA A 9 17.39 13.70 40.43
N GLY A 10 18.00 14.05 39.30
CA GLY A 10 19.25 14.78 39.39
C GLY A 10 19.67 15.33 38.02
N SER A 11 19.69 16.66 37.97
CA SER A 11 20.23 17.54 36.94
C SER A 11 19.34 17.76 35.71
N GLY A 12 18.43 18.71 35.85
CA GLY A 12 17.96 19.52 34.73
C GLY A 12 19.17 20.20 34.08
N GLY A 13 19.74 19.57 33.08
CA GLY A 13 20.67 20.20 32.20
C GLY A 13 19.92 21.29 31.43
N HIS A 14 20.02 22.51 31.87
CA HIS A 14 19.79 23.66 31.03
C HIS A 14 20.70 23.50 29.82
N HIS A 15 20.18 23.08 28.69
CA HIS A 15 20.83 23.36 27.43
C HIS A 15 20.98 24.88 27.34
N PRO A 16 22.20 25.42 27.26
CA PRO A 16 22.41 26.84 27.15
C PRO A 16 21.65 27.29 25.91
N ARG A 17 20.67 28.18 26.08
CA ARG A 17 20.09 28.92 24.97
C ARG A 17 21.24 29.72 24.38
N HIS A 18 21.76 29.29 23.23
CA HIS A 18 22.74 30.08 22.49
C HIS A 18 22.13 31.46 22.20
N PRO A 19 22.79 32.54 22.58
CA PRO A 19 22.34 33.86 22.19
C PRO A 19 22.38 33.93 20.66
N ALA A 20 21.25 34.36 20.09
CA ALA A 20 21.10 34.50 18.66
C ALA A 20 22.04 35.56 18.12
N ASN A 21 23.14 35.17 17.50
CA ASN A 21 23.85 35.99 16.54
C ASN A 21 23.47 35.50 15.14
N PRO A 22 22.56 36.17 14.42
CA PRO A 22 22.04 35.64 13.16
C PRO A 22 23.08 35.65 12.03
N ALA A 23 24.22 36.27 12.18
CA ALA A 23 25.22 36.40 11.11
C ALA A 23 26.42 35.47 11.22
N ALA A 24 26.65 34.83 12.37
CA ALA A 24 27.83 33.99 12.59
C ALA A 24 27.51 32.46 12.53
N ASP A 25 26.24 32.11 12.43
CA ASP A 25 25.79 30.73 12.61
C ASP A 25 25.48 29.98 11.29
N ASP A 26 25.51 30.64 10.14
CA ASP A 26 25.11 30.01 8.87
C ASP A 26 26.19 29.11 8.26
N GLU A 27 27.46 29.22 8.65
CA GLU A 27 28.54 28.48 8.00
C GLU A 27 28.85 27.10 8.62
N LEU A 28 28.29 26.73 9.78
CA LEU A 28 28.71 25.50 10.50
C LEU A 28 27.57 24.66 11.10
N ARG A 29 26.34 24.82 10.66
CA ARG A 29 25.25 23.98 11.19
C ARG A 29 25.13 22.67 10.42
N PRO A 30 25.24 21.52 11.11
CA PRO A 30 24.90 20.25 10.48
C PRO A 30 23.48 20.30 9.93
N ILE A 31 23.26 19.72 8.76
CA ILE A 31 21.92 19.57 8.18
C ILE A 31 20.98 18.93 9.22
N GLY A 32 19.83 19.55 9.48
CA GLY A 32 18.85 19.07 10.47
C GLY A 32 18.91 19.79 11.83
N TYR A 33 19.92 20.59 12.09
CA TYR A 33 20.00 21.42 13.31
C TYR A 33 19.88 22.90 12.92
N GLY A 34 18.76 23.52 13.24
CA GLY A 34 18.59 24.94 13.02
C GLY A 34 17.16 25.36 12.70
N ARG A 35 17.00 26.61 12.28
CA ARG A 35 15.72 27.24 11.99
C ARG A 35 15.21 26.96 10.57
N LEU A 36 15.63 25.87 9.94
CA LEU A 36 15.10 25.47 8.64
C LEU A 36 13.63 25.07 8.80
N GLN A 37 12.76 25.89 8.24
CA GLN A 37 11.33 25.65 8.17
C GLN A 37 10.96 25.33 6.74
N ARG A 38 10.00 24.43 6.53
CA ARG A 38 9.41 24.24 5.21
C ARG A 38 8.64 25.50 4.83
N LYS A 39 8.61 25.83 3.55
CA LYS A 39 7.85 26.99 3.05
C LYS A 39 6.36 26.90 3.38
N GLU A 40 5.86 25.66 3.50
CA GLU A 40 4.48 25.34 3.75
C GLU A 40 4.08 25.43 5.24
N ASP A 41 5.03 25.31 6.18
CA ASP A 41 4.74 25.27 7.62
C ASP A 41 3.87 26.43 8.12
N PRO A 42 4.08 27.70 7.69
CA PRO A 42 3.24 28.81 8.13
C PRO A 42 1.77 28.68 7.74
N ARG A 43 1.45 28.05 6.61
CA ARG A 43 0.06 27.83 6.20
C ARG A 43 -0.54 26.62 6.88
N PHE A 44 0.22 25.54 7.07
CA PHE A 44 -0.28 24.34 7.75
C PHE A 44 -0.68 24.60 9.20
N VAL A 45 0.15 25.30 9.96
CA VAL A 45 -0.18 25.63 11.38
C VAL A 45 -1.36 26.59 11.52
N ARG A 46 -1.80 27.20 10.43
CA ARG A 46 -2.99 28.08 10.38
C ARG A 46 -4.22 27.35 9.84
N GLY A 47 -4.15 26.05 9.57
CA GLY A 47 -5.25 25.28 8.98
C GLY A 47 -5.51 25.62 7.52
N MET A 48 -4.50 26.10 6.79
CA MET A 48 -4.59 26.47 5.37
C MET A 48 -4.00 25.39 4.46
N GLY A 49 -3.95 24.14 4.92
CA GLY A 49 -3.69 22.97 4.10
C GLY A 49 -4.85 22.70 3.14
N ASN A 50 -4.58 22.06 2.03
CA ASN A 50 -5.59 21.63 1.06
C ASN A 50 -5.33 20.17 0.71
N TYR A 51 -5.97 19.27 1.43
CA TYR A 51 -5.84 17.83 1.29
C TYR A 51 -6.93 17.26 0.37
N VAL A 52 -6.82 16.00 -0.02
CA VAL A 52 -7.80 15.40 -0.94
C VAL A 52 -9.22 15.44 -0.37
N ASP A 53 -9.40 15.23 0.94
CA ASP A 53 -10.75 15.30 1.54
C ASP A 53 -11.34 16.72 1.57
N ASP A 54 -10.50 17.77 1.47
CA ASP A 54 -10.96 19.16 1.40
C ASP A 54 -11.50 19.56 0.02
N ILE A 55 -11.20 18.78 -1.02
CA ILE A 55 -11.58 19.11 -2.40
C ILE A 55 -13.07 18.85 -2.60
N VAL A 56 -13.78 19.87 -3.04
CA VAL A 56 -15.21 19.79 -3.37
C VAL A 56 -15.44 20.32 -4.79
N LEU A 57 -16.02 19.48 -5.64
CA LEU A 57 -16.38 19.84 -7.02
C LEU A 57 -17.90 19.93 -7.18
N PRO A 58 -18.42 20.75 -8.11
CA PRO A 58 -19.85 20.82 -8.36
C PRO A 58 -20.46 19.49 -8.77
N GLY A 59 -21.52 19.09 -8.12
CA GLY A 59 -22.23 17.82 -8.43
C GLY A 59 -21.47 16.55 -8.03
N MET A 60 -20.41 16.68 -7.23
CA MET A 60 -19.57 15.58 -6.79
C MET A 60 -20.38 14.54 -6.01
N LEU A 61 -20.14 13.27 -6.33
CA LEU A 61 -20.65 12.08 -5.65
C LEU A 61 -19.58 11.49 -4.72
N HIS A 62 -20.01 10.58 -3.86
CA HIS A 62 -19.15 9.91 -2.89
C HIS A 62 -19.14 8.41 -3.10
N GLY A 63 -17.96 7.81 -3.10
CA GLY A 63 -17.75 6.38 -3.21
C GLY A 63 -17.43 5.72 -1.87
N ALA A 64 -17.93 4.49 -1.69
CA ALA A 64 -17.57 3.61 -0.59
C ALA A 64 -17.36 2.19 -1.09
N ILE A 65 -16.42 1.46 -0.49
CA ILE A 65 -16.03 0.11 -0.90
C ILE A 65 -16.56 -0.90 0.11
N LEU A 66 -17.30 -1.91 -0.39
CA LEU A 66 -17.58 -3.11 0.38
C LEU A 66 -16.33 -4.02 0.35
N ARG A 67 -15.86 -4.40 1.53
CA ARG A 67 -14.67 -5.25 1.68
C ARG A 67 -15.02 -6.61 2.24
N ALA A 68 -14.32 -7.65 1.78
CA ALA A 68 -14.50 -9.01 2.27
C ALA A 68 -14.08 -9.14 3.74
N PRO A 69 -14.94 -9.68 4.61
CA PRO A 69 -14.60 -9.92 6.01
C PRO A 69 -13.77 -11.19 6.22
N ILE A 70 -13.63 -12.00 5.17
CA ILE A 70 -13.01 -13.34 5.17
C ILE A 70 -11.66 -13.27 4.49
N ALA A 71 -10.69 -14.05 4.96
CA ALA A 71 -9.34 -14.05 4.41
C ALA A 71 -9.20 -14.84 3.09
N HIS A 72 -9.96 -15.92 2.91
CA HIS A 72 -9.92 -16.75 1.73
C HIS A 72 -11.28 -17.43 1.52
N ALA A 73 -11.94 -17.13 0.41
CA ALA A 73 -13.26 -17.68 0.09
C ALA A 73 -13.57 -17.58 -1.41
N ARG A 74 -14.41 -18.48 -1.93
CA ARG A 74 -15.07 -18.26 -3.22
C ARG A 74 -16.24 -17.30 -3.05
N LEU A 75 -16.41 -16.41 -4.02
CA LEU A 75 -17.59 -15.55 -4.12
C LEU A 75 -18.71 -16.37 -4.82
N VAL A 76 -19.70 -16.79 -4.05
CA VAL A 76 -20.81 -17.59 -4.56
C VAL A 76 -21.82 -16.70 -5.26
N SER A 77 -22.26 -15.64 -4.57
CA SER A 77 -23.23 -14.68 -5.10
C SER A 77 -23.05 -13.30 -4.49
N ILE A 78 -23.50 -12.29 -5.21
CA ILE A 78 -23.59 -10.91 -4.75
C ILE A 78 -24.93 -10.33 -5.22
N ASP A 79 -25.76 -9.86 -4.28
CA ASP A 79 -27.02 -9.18 -4.57
C ASP A 79 -26.91 -7.70 -4.15
N THR A 80 -26.97 -6.82 -5.13
CA THR A 80 -26.88 -5.37 -4.97
C THR A 80 -28.23 -4.68 -5.06
N SER A 81 -29.34 -5.42 -5.24
CA SER A 81 -30.65 -4.87 -5.55
C SER A 81 -31.17 -3.92 -4.47
N ALA A 82 -31.01 -4.26 -3.20
CA ALA A 82 -31.43 -3.41 -2.09
C ALA A 82 -30.59 -2.13 -1.99
N ALA A 83 -29.29 -2.21 -2.24
CA ALA A 83 -28.40 -1.04 -2.27
C ALA A 83 -28.76 -0.09 -3.43
N LEU A 84 -29.04 -0.63 -4.62
CA LEU A 84 -29.50 0.14 -5.79
C LEU A 84 -30.87 0.79 -5.57
N ALA A 85 -31.73 0.20 -4.74
CA ALA A 85 -33.02 0.77 -4.40
C ALA A 85 -32.96 1.92 -3.38
N HIS A 86 -31.80 2.15 -2.76
CA HIS A 86 -31.63 3.25 -1.81
C HIS A 86 -31.71 4.61 -2.54
N PRO A 87 -32.52 5.58 -2.06
CA PRO A 87 -32.89 6.77 -2.82
C PRO A 87 -31.74 7.71 -3.19
N LYS A 88 -30.62 7.64 -2.48
CA LYS A 88 -29.43 8.45 -2.75
C LYS A 88 -28.30 7.71 -3.45
N VAL A 89 -28.45 6.41 -3.72
CA VAL A 89 -27.46 5.63 -4.45
C VAL A 89 -27.63 5.88 -5.95
N VAL A 90 -26.53 6.20 -6.61
CA VAL A 90 -26.48 6.49 -8.04
C VAL A 90 -26.01 5.28 -8.84
N ALA A 91 -25.07 4.52 -8.28
CA ALA A 91 -24.54 3.30 -8.90
C ALA A 91 -23.99 2.34 -7.83
N VAL A 92 -24.07 1.05 -8.13
CA VAL A 92 -23.32 0.00 -7.42
C VAL A 92 -22.54 -0.77 -8.48
N ILE A 93 -21.25 -0.87 -8.31
CA ILE A 93 -20.31 -1.45 -9.28
C ILE A 93 -19.72 -2.72 -8.66
N THR A 94 -19.77 -3.82 -9.38
CA THR A 94 -19.20 -5.12 -9.03
C THR A 94 -18.08 -5.51 -9.97
N GLY A 95 -17.35 -6.59 -9.68
CA GLY A 95 -16.32 -7.10 -10.56
C GLY A 95 -16.82 -7.40 -11.97
N LYS A 96 -18.05 -7.92 -12.10
CA LYS A 96 -18.67 -8.20 -13.41
C LYS A 96 -18.93 -6.94 -14.25
N ASP A 97 -19.28 -5.82 -13.60
CA ASP A 97 -19.48 -4.54 -14.28
C ASP A 97 -18.15 -4.00 -14.79
N LEU A 98 -17.08 -4.19 -14.04
CA LEU A 98 -15.74 -3.79 -14.44
C LEU A 98 -15.23 -4.60 -15.63
N GLU A 99 -15.50 -5.90 -15.69
CA GLU A 99 -15.18 -6.75 -16.84
C GLU A 99 -15.85 -6.24 -18.11
N ALA A 100 -17.13 -5.89 -18.02
CA ALA A 100 -17.88 -5.32 -19.14
C ALA A 100 -17.31 -3.99 -19.65
N LEU A 101 -16.65 -3.22 -18.78
CA LEU A 101 -15.99 -1.95 -19.10
C LEU A 101 -14.52 -2.12 -19.50
N ASN A 102 -13.98 -3.34 -19.46
CA ASN A 102 -12.54 -3.63 -19.61
C ASN A 102 -11.66 -2.91 -18.59
N LEU A 103 -12.15 -2.75 -17.36
CA LEU A 103 -11.49 -2.06 -16.24
C LEU A 103 -11.31 -2.97 -15.02
N ALA A 104 -11.47 -4.29 -15.22
CA ALA A 104 -11.56 -5.26 -14.14
C ALA A 104 -10.26 -5.48 -13.36
N TRP A 105 -9.13 -4.99 -13.85
CA TRP A 105 -7.83 -5.29 -13.25
C TRP A 105 -6.89 -4.09 -13.25
N ALA A 106 -6.01 -4.07 -12.25
CA ALA A 106 -4.93 -3.10 -12.12
C ALA A 106 -3.61 -3.74 -12.55
N PRO A 107 -2.84 -3.12 -13.45
CA PRO A 107 -1.49 -3.56 -13.74
C PRO A 107 -0.61 -3.29 -12.51
N THR A 108 0.19 -4.28 -12.13
CA THR A 108 1.25 -4.09 -11.16
C THR A 108 2.58 -3.84 -11.88
N LEU A 109 3.49 -3.15 -11.21
CA LEU A 109 4.83 -2.93 -11.74
C LEU A 109 5.67 -4.22 -11.80
N SER A 110 5.19 -5.30 -11.18
CA SER A 110 5.86 -6.61 -11.13
C SER A 110 5.36 -7.63 -12.16
N ALA A 111 4.62 -7.19 -13.17
CA ALA A 111 4.00 -8.03 -14.20
C ALA A 111 2.89 -8.97 -13.70
N ASP A 112 2.48 -8.85 -12.46
CA ASP A 112 1.29 -9.52 -11.94
C ASP A 112 0.05 -8.64 -12.13
N VAL A 113 -1.12 -9.25 -12.24
CA VAL A 113 -2.39 -8.58 -12.45
C VAL A 113 -3.25 -8.79 -11.23
N GLN A 114 -3.88 -7.73 -10.75
CA GLN A 114 -4.80 -7.81 -9.64
C GLN A 114 -6.20 -7.36 -10.04
N ALA A 115 -7.21 -8.11 -9.61
CA ALA A 115 -8.59 -7.68 -9.74
C ALA A 115 -8.83 -6.40 -8.92
N VAL A 116 -9.50 -5.42 -9.53
CA VAL A 116 -9.92 -4.19 -8.84
C VAL A 116 -11.06 -4.49 -7.87
N LEU A 117 -11.98 -5.36 -8.28
CA LEU A 117 -13.05 -5.93 -7.44
C LEU A 117 -13.05 -7.44 -7.61
N VAL A 118 -13.38 -8.16 -6.56
CA VAL A 118 -13.50 -9.62 -6.59
C VAL A 118 -14.56 -10.06 -7.58
N THR A 119 -14.23 -11.06 -8.42
CA THR A 119 -15.17 -11.67 -9.36
C THR A 119 -15.47 -13.12 -9.02
N ASP A 120 -14.49 -13.85 -8.47
CA ASP A 120 -14.53 -15.29 -8.25
C ASP A 120 -14.09 -15.71 -6.84
N LYS A 121 -13.00 -15.12 -6.34
CA LYS A 121 -12.34 -15.56 -5.10
C LYS A 121 -11.74 -14.40 -4.32
N VAL A 122 -12.05 -14.33 -3.04
CA VAL A 122 -11.37 -13.48 -2.05
C VAL A 122 -10.05 -14.14 -1.66
N ARG A 123 -8.96 -13.39 -1.71
CA ARG A 123 -7.59 -13.87 -1.50
C ARG A 123 -6.93 -13.32 -0.24
N PHE A 124 -7.52 -12.26 0.34
CA PHE A 124 -7.10 -11.69 1.62
C PHE A 124 -8.26 -10.94 2.29
N GLN A 125 -8.24 -10.84 3.60
CA GLN A 125 -9.23 -10.06 4.35
C GLN A 125 -9.12 -8.58 4.02
N GLY A 126 -10.25 -7.93 3.74
CA GLY A 126 -10.30 -6.53 3.33
C GLY A 126 -10.23 -6.32 1.82
N GLN A 127 -10.17 -7.38 1.00
CA GLN A 127 -10.21 -7.26 -0.46
C GLN A 127 -11.53 -6.64 -0.93
N GLU A 128 -11.46 -5.83 -1.97
CA GLU A 128 -12.56 -5.05 -2.51
C GLU A 128 -13.57 -5.95 -3.25
N VAL A 129 -14.85 -5.88 -2.86
CA VAL A 129 -15.95 -6.73 -3.40
C VAL A 129 -16.91 -5.94 -4.26
N ALA A 130 -17.31 -4.76 -3.80
CA ALA A 130 -18.21 -3.86 -4.54
C ALA A 130 -17.89 -2.40 -4.24
N PHE A 131 -18.33 -1.51 -5.12
CA PHE A 131 -18.18 -0.07 -4.96
C PHE A 131 -19.51 0.62 -5.12
N VAL A 132 -19.95 1.34 -4.09
CA VAL A 132 -21.18 2.14 -4.10
C VAL A 132 -20.84 3.59 -4.39
N VAL A 133 -21.57 4.21 -5.29
CA VAL A 133 -21.53 5.65 -5.57
C VAL A 133 -22.86 6.28 -5.17
N ALA A 134 -22.85 7.28 -4.28
CA ALA A 134 -24.03 7.93 -3.75
C ALA A 134 -23.87 9.45 -3.69
N GLU A 135 -24.97 10.16 -3.41
CA GLU A 135 -25.01 11.62 -3.31
C GLU A 135 -24.19 12.19 -2.14
N ASP A 136 -24.02 11.40 -1.08
CA ASP A 136 -23.19 11.76 0.07
C ASP A 136 -22.49 10.54 0.68
N ARG A 137 -21.47 10.79 1.53
CA ARG A 137 -20.65 9.73 2.12
C ARG A 137 -21.41 8.82 3.08
N TYR A 138 -22.47 9.32 3.71
CA TYR A 138 -23.28 8.52 4.64
C TYR A 138 -24.13 7.54 3.88
N ALA A 139 -24.82 8.01 2.85
CA ALA A 139 -25.63 7.16 1.98
C ALA A 139 -24.78 6.09 1.27
N ALA A 140 -23.54 6.43 0.86
CA ALA A 140 -22.62 5.46 0.27
C ALA A 140 -22.27 4.34 1.28
N ARG A 141 -22.03 4.69 2.54
CA ARG A 141 -21.71 3.71 3.59
C ARG A 141 -22.90 2.90 4.04
N ASP A 142 -24.06 3.54 4.26
CA ASP A 142 -25.28 2.84 4.65
C ASP A 142 -25.68 1.80 3.59
N ALA A 143 -25.49 2.13 2.32
CA ALA A 143 -25.79 1.23 1.23
C ALA A 143 -24.86 -0.01 1.15
N LEU A 144 -23.67 0.02 1.72
CA LEU A 144 -22.80 -1.17 1.81
C LEU A 144 -23.47 -2.29 2.62
N GLU A 145 -24.21 -1.94 3.68
CA GLU A 145 -24.90 -2.89 4.54
C GLU A 145 -26.13 -3.53 3.85
N LEU A 146 -26.56 -2.96 2.71
CA LEU A 146 -27.67 -3.48 1.92
C LEU A 146 -27.22 -4.44 0.81
N ILE A 147 -25.91 -4.65 0.66
CA ILE A 147 -25.36 -5.61 -0.30
C ILE A 147 -25.24 -6.96 0.38
N ASP A 148 -25.92 -7.98 -0.14
CA ASP A 148 -25.83 -9.34 0.35
C ASP A 148 -24.77 -10.12 -0.44
N VAL A 149 -23.85 -10.76 0.28
CA VAL A 149 -22.71 -11.50 -0.32
C VAL A 149 -22.61 -12.87 0.33
N GLU A 150 -22.67 -13.91 -0.50
CA GLU A 150 -22.49 -15.29 -0.07
C GLU A 150 -21.06 -15.75 -0.39
N TYR A 151 -20.40 -16.29 0.62
CA TYR A 151 -19.03 -16.79 0.54
C TYR A 151 -18.97 -18.28 0.86
N ASP A 152 -18.16 -19.04 0.10
CA ASP A 152 -17.74 -20.40 0.43
C ASP A 152 -16.29 -20.34 0.94
N GLU A 153 -16.13 -20.52 2.25
CA GLU A 153 -14.85 -20.32 2.92
C GLU A 153 -13.81 -21.37 2.51
N LEU A 154 -12.57 -20.91 2.31
CA LEU A 154 -11.42 -21.73 1.98
C LEU A 154 -10.35 -21.61 3.09
N PRO A 155 -9.46 -22.61 3.23
CA PRO A 155 -8.35 -22.52 4.18
C PRO A 155 -7.47 -21.30 3.88
N PRO A 156 -7.23 -20.40 4.86
CA PRO A 156 -6.33 -19.27 4.68
C PRO A 156 -4.87 -19.69 4.78
N VAL A 157 -3.98 -18.99 4.10
CA VAL A 157 -2.52 -19.18 4.21
C VAL A 157 -1.97 -18.03 5.06
N MET A 158 -1.51 -18.37 6.27
CA MET A 158 -1.15 -17.39 7.30
C MET A 158 0.33 -17.40 7.68
N ASP A 159 1.12 -18.32 7.16
CA ASP A 159 2.54 -18.48 7.49
C ASP A 159 3.36 -18.73 6.22
N ALA A 160 4.29 -17.83 5.94
CA ALA A 160 5.17 -17.96 4.79
C ALA A 160 6.03 -19.24 4.83
N ARG A 161 6.32 -19.79 6.02
CA ARG A 161 7.11 -21.00 6.18
C ARG A 161 6.43 -22.24 5.64
N THR A 162 5.10 -22.26 5.68
CA THR A 162 4.28 -23.37 5.19
C THR A 162 3.58 -23.06 3.88
N ALA A 163 3.80 -21.88 3.32
CA ALA A 163 3.13 -21.45 2.09
C ALA A 163 3.45 -22.32 0.86
N LEU A 164 4.59 -23.03 0.89
CA LEU A 164 5.04 -23.92 -0.18
C LEU A 164 4.80 -25.41 0.10
N ASP A 165 4.18 -25.76 1.23
CA ASP A 165 3.87 -27.13 1.55
C ASP A 165 2.82 -27.68 0.56
N PRO A 166 2.92 -28.98 0.16
CA PRO A 166 2.06 -29.57 -0.88
C PRO A 166 0.57 -29.50 -0.60
N ASP A 167 0.19 -29.49 0.70
CA ASP A 167 -1.21 -29.46 1.14
C ASP A 167 -1.73 -28.03 1.37
N THR A 168 -0.90 -27.01 1.16
CA THR A 168 -1.30 -25.60 1.34
C THR A 168 -2.10 -25.11 0.14
N ALA A 169 -3.23 -24.45 0.41
CA ALA A 169 -4.08 -23.90 -0.64
C ALA A 169 -3.33 -22.87 -1.49
N VAL A 170 -3.48 -22.95 -2.81
CA VAL A 170 -2.92 -21.96 -3.74
C VAL A 170 -3.80 -20.72 -3.74
N ILE A 171 -3.24 -19.58 -3.33
CA ILE A 171 -3.98 -18.31 -3.23
C ILE A 171 -4.29 -17.75 -4.63
N ARG A 172 -3.30 -17.76 -5.52
CA ARG A 172 -3.37 -17.18 -6.87
C ARG A 172 -3.57 -18.26 -7.93
N ASP A 173 -4.60 -19.10 -7.74
CA ASP A 173 -4.94 -20.22 -8.63
C ASP A 173 -5.50 -19.80 -9.99
N GLU A 174 -5.83 -18.50 -10.17
CA GLU A 174 -6.20 -17.93 -11.47
C GLU A 174 -5.02 -17.79 -12.44
N ILE A 175 -3.80 -17.90 -11.94
CA ILE A 175 -2.59 -17.83 -12.78
C ILE A 175 -2.34 -19.20 -13.40
N GLU A 176 -2.39 -19.30 -14.72
CA GLU A 176 -2.19 -20.53 -15.47
C GLU A 176 -0.85 -21.21 -15.09
N GLY A 177 -0.91 -22.48 -14.74
CA GLY A 177 0.24 -23.31 -14.37
C GLY A 177 0.77 -23.09 -12.95
N LYS A 178 0.14 -22.23 -12.15
CA LYS A 178 0.55 -22.02 -10.76
C LYS A 178 0.01 -23.12 -9.85
N THR A 179 0.94 -23.82 -9.18
CA THR A 179 0.64 -24.97 -8.33
C THR A 179 1.01 -24.76 -6.86
N ASP A 180 1.59 -23.64 -6.53
CA ASP A 180 2.04 -23.27 -5.18
C ASP A 180 1.95 -21.75 -4.96
N ASN A 181 2.37 -21.28 -3.79
CA ASN A 181 2.40 -19.86 -3.43
C ASN A 181 3.78 -19.19 -3.64
N HIS A 182 4.70 -19.83 -4.33
CA HIS A 182 6.00 -19.27 -4.64
C HIS A 182 5.87 -18.10 -5.63
N ILE A 183 6.51 -16.96 -5.34
CA ILE A 183 6.45 -15.76 -6.19
C ILE A 183 7.71 -15.64 -7.03
N PHE A 184 8.89 -15.60 -6.41
CA PHE A 184 10.19 -15.57 -7.08
C PHE A 184 11.34 -15.93 -6.16
N ASP A 185 12.45 -16.38 -6.73
CA ASP A 185 13.77 -16.43 -6.10
C ASP A 185 14.64 -15.31 -6.62
N TRP A 186 15.52 -14.82 -5.76
CA TRP A 186 16.52 -13.84 -6.11
C TRP A 186 17.83 -14.12 -5.34
N GLU A 187 18.93 -14.07 -6.04
CA GLU A 187 20.27 -14.34 -5.51
C GLU A 187 21.23 -13.24 -5.93
N ALA A 188 22.23 -12.96 -5.08
CA ALA A 188 23.34 -12.07 -5.37
C ALA A 188 24.60 -12.55 -4.68
N GLY A 189 25.75 -12.35 -5.32
CA GLY A 189 27.06 -12.77 -4.86
C GLY A 189 27.57 -14.03 -5.54
N ASP A 190 28.64 -14.59 -4.99
CA ASP A 190 29.22 -15.88 -5.43
C ASP A 190 29.12 -16.87 -4.27
N GLU A 191 28.21 -17.86 -4.42
CA GLU A 191 27.95 -18.84 -3.38
C GLU A 191 29.17 -19.71 -3.10
N ALA A 192 29.88 -20.15 -4.13
CA ALA A 192 31.03 -21.04 -3.97
C ALA A 192 32.20 -20.34 -3.28
N GLU A 193 32.51 -19.12 -3.67
CA GLU A 193 33.54 -18.32 -3.02
C GLU A 193 33.17 -17.98 -1.58
N THR A 194 31.93 -17.61 -1.34
CA THR A 194 31.41 -17.32 0.00
C THR A 194 31.51 -18.53 0.91
N ASN A 195 31.05 -19.70 0.46
CA ASN A 195 31.12 -20.94 1.24
C ASN A 195 32.58 -21.34 1.56
N ALA A 196 33.50 -21.20 0.62
CA ALA A 196 34.93 -21.46 0.88
C ALA A 196 35.51 -20.56 1.97
N VAL A 197 35.06 -19.31 2.06
CA VAL A 197 35.47 -18.41 3.16
C VAL A 197 34.86 -18.87 4.48
N PHE A 198 33.60 -19.27 4.52
CA PHE A 198 32.95 -19.80 5.74
C PHE A 198 33.63 -21.08 6.24
N ASP A 199 34.05 -21.98 5.35
CA ASP A 199 34.70 -23.24 5.68
C ASP A 199 36.10 -23.02 6.33
N SER A 200 36.75 -21.91 6.03
CA SER A 200 38.10 -21.56 6.50
C SER A 200 38.14 -20.49 7.58
N ALA A 201 37.03 -19.91 7.95
CA ALA A 201 36.94 -18.81 8.91
C ALA A 201 37.27 -19.28 10.35
N ASP A 202 37.95 -18.46 11.12
CA ASP A 202 38.25 -18.72 12.54
C ASP A 202 36.97 -18.66 13.40
N VAL A 203 36.04 -17.79 13.05
CA VAL A 203 34.80 -17.53 13.79
C VAL A 203 33.64 -17.42 12.80
N VAL A 204 32.57 -18.16 13.06
CA VAL A 204 31.31 -18.02 12.39
C VAL A 204 30.23 -17.71 13.42
N VAL A 205 29.47 -16.66 13.19
CA VAL A 205 28.30 -16.27 14.00
C VAL A 205 27.07 -16.36 13.13
N SER A 206 26.03 -17.02 13.61
CA SER A 206 24.74 -17.15 12.95
C SER A 206 23.60 -16.63 13.82
N GLN A 207 22.57 -16.05 13.21
CA GLN A 207 21.43 -15.52 13.90
C GLN A 207 20.16 -15.70 13.05
N ASP A 208 19.13 -16.26 13.67
CA ASP A 208 17.77 -16.20 13.15
C ASP A 208 17.10 -14.90 13.60
N MET A 209 16.45 -14.22 12.67
CA MET A 209 15.81 -12.94 12.88
C MET A 209 14.42 -12.93 12.26
N VAL A 210 13.49 -12.25 12.89
CA VAL A 210 12.15 -12.00 12.34
C VAL A 210 11.91 -10.49 12.31
N TYR A 211 11.63 -9.98 11.13
CA TYR A 211 11.10 -8.63 10.97
C TYR A 211 9.58 -8.71 10.86
N PRO A 212 8.83 -8.29 11.89
CA PRO A 212 7.38 -8.33 11.81
C PRO A 212 6.86 -7.36 10.75
N ARG A 213 5.68 -7.65 10.21
CA ARG A 213 4.96 -6.75 9.32
C ARG A 213 4.70 -5.41 9.98
N VAL A 214 4.95 -4.31 9.26
CA VAL A 214 4.78 -2.95 9.74
C VAL A 214 3.95 -2.15 8.76
N HIS A 215 2.91 -1.50 9.27
CA HIS A 215 2.11 -0.56 8.49
C HIS A 215 2.61 0.88 8.72
N PRO A 216 2.83 1.69 7.67
CA PRO A 216 3.32 3.07 7.79
C PRO A 216 2.35 4.03 8.50
N ALA A 217 1.06 3.77 8.45
CA ALA A 217 -0.02 4.52 9.10
C ALA A 217 0.11 6.05 8.95
N PRO A 218 0.17 6.61 7.74
CA PRO A 218 0.17 8.05 7.55
C PRO A 218 -1.09 8.67 8.15
N MET A 219 -0.99 9.89 8.69
CA MET A 219 -2.13 10.55 9.35
C MET A 219 -3.31 10.76 8.40
N GLU A 220 -3.05 11.19 7.17
CA GLU A 220 -4.02 11.15 6.08
C GLU A 220 -4.02 9.77 5.45
N THR A 221 -5.19 9.16 5.33
CA THR A 221 -5.40 7.89 4.63
C THR A 221 -5.29 8.08 3.11
N CYS A 222 -5.47 7.02 2.31
CA CYS A 222 -5.54 7.15 0.86
C CYS A 222 -6.88 7.71 0.42
N GLY A 223 -6.89 8.49 -0.66
CA GLY A 223 -8.10 9.05 -1.22
C GLY A 223 -7.88 9.66 -2.59
N ALA A 224 -8.98 9.79 -3.32
CA ALA A 224 -9.01 10.40 -4.65
C ALA A 224 -10.32 11.15 -4.91
N VAL A 225 -10.22 12.19 -5.73
CA VAL A 225 -11.37 12.82 -6.40
C VAL A 225 -11.11 12.75 -7.89
N ALA A 226 -11.90 11.95 -8.58
CA ALA A 226 -11.84 11.77 -10.03
C ALA A 226 -12.92 12.60 -10.72
N ASP A 227 -12.52 13.32 -11.75
CA ASP A 227 -13.42 14.10 -12.61
C ASP A 227 -13.11 13.76 -14.08
N PHE A 228 -13.96 12.91 -14.66
CA PHE A 228 -13.89 12.53 -16.06
C PHE A 228 -14.87 13.33 -16.87
N GLU A 229 -14.38 14.08 -17.85
CA GLU A 229 -15.20 14.86 -18.79
C GLU A 229 -15.52 14.02 -20.04
N PRO A 230 -16.76 13.54 -20.21
CA PRO A 230 -17.09 12.63 -21.32
C PRO A 230 -16.90 13.22 -22.72
N VAL A 231 -17.09 14.54 -22.88
CA VAL A 231 -17.01 15.22 -24.19
C VAL A 231 -15.57 15.30 -24.68
N SER A 232 -14.64 15.72 -23.82
CA SER A 232 -13.22 15.84 -24.20
C SER A 232 -12.46 14.55 -24.01
N GLY A 233 -12.97 13.63 -23.18
CA GLY A 233 -12.30 12.43 -22.72
C GLY A 233 -11.11 12.73 -21.79
N LYS A 234 -11.13 13.87 -21.11
CA LYS A 234 -10.10 14.24 -20.13
C LYS A 234 -10.46 13.72 -18.75
N LEU A 235 -9.46 13.25 -18.03
CA LEU A 235 -9.51 12.88 -16.63
C LEU A 235 -8.67 13.85 -15.80
N THR A 236 -9.29 14.53 -14.84
CA THR A 236 -8.57 15.20 -13.75
C THR A 236 -8.70 14.37 -12.50
N LEU A 237 -7.58 13.98 -11.89
CA LEU A 237 -7.53 13.15 -10.71
C LEU A 237 -6.74 13.85 -9.62
N TYR A 238 -7.41 14.22 -8.55
CA TYR A 238 -6.76 14.66 -7.31
C TYR A 238 -6.57 13.42 -6.44
N GLU A 239 -5.35 13.14 -6.02
CA GLU A 239 -5.08 11.93 -5.25
C GLU A 239 -3.94 12.07 -4.25
N THR A 240 -3.99 11.26 -3.20
CA THR A 240 -2.94 11.16 -2.20
C THR A 240 -1.78 10.33 -2.73
N SER A 241 -0.99 10.86 -3.67
CA SER A 241 0.07 10.08 -4.32
C SER A 241 1.46 10.63 -4.07
N GLN A 242 2.41 9.72 -3.84
CA GLN A 242 3.85 10.00 -3.82
C GLN A 242 4.48 9.87 -5.22
N ALA A 243 3.73 9.33 -6.21
CA ALA A 243 4.24 9.01 -7.54
C ALA A 243 3.25 9.41 -8.68
N PRO A 244 2.82 10.68 -8.77
CA PRO A 244 1.75 11.08 -9.70
C PRO A 244 2.08 10.78 -11.17
N HIS A 245 3.35 10.81 -11.55
CA HIS A 245 3.76 10.49 -12.92
C HIS A 245 3.61 9.00 -13.25
N ALA A 246 3.99 8.12 -12.33
CA ALA A 246 3.79 6.68 -12.48
C ALA A 246 2.29 6.34 -12.50
N HIS A 247 1.51 6.96 -11.62
CA HIS A 247 0.07 6.76 -11.59
C HIS A 247 -0.59 7.18 -12.91
N ARG A 248 -0.19 8.29 -13.53
CA ARG A 248 -0.71 8.70 -14.84
C ARG A 248 -0.56 7.62 -15.89
N THR A 249 0.62 7.01 -15.99
CA THR A 249 0.88 5.92 -16.93
C THR A 249 0.02 4.69 -16.62
N LEU A 250 -0.08 4.32 -15.33
CA LEU A 250 -0.87 3.16 -14.92
C LEU A 250 -2.37 3.38 -15.16
N PHE A 251 -2.90 4.57 -14.87
CA PHE A 251 -4.30 4.90 -15.21
C PHE A 251 -4.56 4.88 -16.71
N ALA A 252 -3.61 5.33 -17.52
CA ALA A 252 -3.73 5.23 -18.98
C ALA A 252 -3.85 3.78 -19.44
N LEU A 253 -3.09 2.87 -18.84
CA LEU A 253 -3.15 1.44 -19.14
C LEU A 253 -4.47 0.80 -18.71
N VAL A 254 -4.96 1.12 -17.51
CA VAL A 254 -6.22 0.56 -16.98
C VAL A 254 -7.44 1.11 -17.70
N ALA A 255 -7.57 2.43 -17.76
CA ALA A 255 -8.75 3.10 -18.27
C ALA A 255 -8.75 3.29 -19.80
N GLY A 256 -7.64 2.97 -20.48
CA GLY A 256 -7.50 3.20 -21.92
C GLY A 256 -7.53 4.68 -22.32
N ILE A 257 -7.33 5.59 -21.36
CA ILE A 257 -7.30 7.03 -21.60
C ILE A 257 -5.88 7.42 -21.99
N PRO A 258 -5.64 8.10 -23.13
CA PRO A 258 -4.31 8.56 -23.49
C PRO A 258 -3.67 9.44 -22.41
N GLU A 259 -2.40 9.20 -22.07
CA GLU A 259 -1.71 9.91 -20.96
C GLU A 259 -1.82 11.44 -21.06
N HIS A 260 -1.80 12.01 -22.27
CA HIS A 260 -1.92 13.46 -22.47
C HIS A 260 -3.30 14.03 -22.10
N LYS A 261 -4.30 13.16 -21.89
CA LYS A 261 -5.65 13.51 -21.41
C LYS A 261 -5.81 13.29 -19.93
N ILE A 262 -4.80 12.78 -19.23
CA ILE A 262 -4.83 12.55 -17.79
C ILE A 262 -4.00 13.62 -17.09
N HIS A 263 -4.64 14.34 -16.17
CA HIS A 263 -4.01 15.32 -15.30
C HIS A 263 -4.13 14.85 -13.85
N ILE A 264 -3.01 14.43 -13.25
CA ILE A 264 -2.94 14.03 -11.86
C ILE A 264 -2.43 15.18 -11.02
N ILE A 265 -3.13 15.48 -9.95
CA ILE A 265 -2.83 16.54 -8.99
C ILE A 265 -2.65 15.89 -7.62
N SER A 266 -1.42 15.89 -7.09
CA SER A 266 -1.16 15.59 -5.70
C SER A 266 -1.21 16.89 -4.90
N PRO A 267 -2.27 17.13 -4.11
CA PRO A 267 -2.36 18.32 -3.26
C PRO A 267 -1.40 18.23 -2.07
N ASP A 268 -1.70 18.87 -0.96
CA ASP A 268 -0.97 18.62 0.27
C ASP A 268 -1.18 17.17 0.72
N ILE A 269 -0.09 16.52 1.14
CA ILE A 269 -0.09 15.11 1.52
C ILE A 269 0.19 14.98 3.02
N GLY A 270 -0.73 14.36 3.75
CA GLY A 270 -0.68 14.15 5.19
C GLY A 270 0.18 12.94 5.62
N GLY A 271 1.34 12.78 4.98
CA GLY A 271 2.25 11.66 5.16
C GLY A 271 2.07 10.59 4.07
N GLY A 272 3.16 9.90 3.76
CA GLY A 272 3.15 8.84 2.75
C GLY A 272 3.94 7.62 3.19
N PHE A 273 5.25 7.80 3.50
CA PHE A 273 6.15 6.77 4.04
C PHE A 273 6.19 5.49 3.20
N GLY A 274 6.00 5.62 1.88
CA GLY A 274 5.89 4.49 0.94
C GLY A 274 4.46 3.95 0.75
N ASN A 275 3.53 4.21 1.65
CA ASN A 275 2.15 3.73 1.57
C ASN A 275 1.38 4.29 0.35
N LYS A 276 1.72 5.50 -0.09
CA LYS A 276 1.04 6.22 -1.19
C LYS A 276 1.82 6.19 -2.52
N VAL A 277 2.72 5.21 -2.70
CA VAL A 277 3.44 4.99 -3.97
C VAL A 277 2.65 4.08 -4.89
N GLY A 278 1.96 3.06 -4.35
CA GLY A 278 1.15 2.12 -5.12
C GLY A 278 -0.20 2.69 -5.55
N ILE A 279 -0.75 2.14 -6.63
CA ILE A 279 -2.15 2.35 -7.00
C ILE A 279 -2.99 1.28 -6.31
N TYR A 280 -3.94 1.71 -5.51
CA TYR A 280 -4.91 0.83 -4.87
C TYR A 280 -6.22 0.82 -5.65
N PRO A 281 -7.03 -0.27 -5.53
CA PRO A 281 -8.33 -0.36 -6.19
C PRO A 281 -9.22 0.87 -5.97
N GLY A 282 -9.21 1.47 -4.79
CA GLY A 282 -10.03 2.65 -4.50
C GLY A 282 -9.74 3.88 -5.37
N TYR A 283 -8.49 4.09 -5.78
CA TYR A 283 -8.17 5.14 -6.76
C TYR A 283 -8.81 4.85 -8.12
N ILE A 284 -8.72 3.59 -8.57
CA ILE A 284 -9.31 3.15 -9.83
C ILE A 284 -10.83 3.24 -9.77
N LEU A 285 -11.43 2.81 -8.66
CA LEU A 285 -12.88 2.85 -8.47
C LEU A 285 -13.44 4.28 -8.47
N ALA A 286 -12.69 5.26 -7.94
CA ALA A 286 -13.09 6.66 -8.07
C ALA A 286 -13.13 7.09 -9.55
N VAL A 287 -12.15 6.71 -10.35
CA VAL A 287 -12.11 6.98 -11.80
C VAL A 287 -13.25 6.26 -12.52
N VAL A 288 -13.47 4.97 -12.24
CA VAL A 288 -14.58 4.19 -12.81
C VAL A 288 -15.93 4.81 -12.44
N GLY A 289 -16.11 5.15 -11.18
CA GLY A 289 -17.34 5.81 -10.71
C GLY A 289 -17.61 7.12 -11.47
N SER A 290 -16.58 7.92 -11.71
CA SER A 290 -16.70 9.17 -12.49
C SER A 290 -17.04 8.89 -13.96
N ILE A 291 -16.45 7.88 -14.58
CA ILE A 291 -16.77 7.48 -15.97
C ILE A 291 -18.21 7.02 -16.08
N VAL A 292 -18.65 6.14 -15.17
CA VAL A 292 -20.00 5.54 -15.21
C VAL A 292 -21.11 6.56 -14.94
N THR A 293 -20.87 7.48 -14.00
CA THR A 293 -21.88 8.47 -13.58
C THR A 293 -21.84 9.77 -14.38
N GLY A 294 -20.72 10.04 -15.09
CA GLY A 294 -20.48 11.33 -15.76
C GLY A 294 -20.37 12.51 -14.78
N LYS A 295 -20.05 12.25 -13.51
CA LYS A 295 -19.90 13.24 -12.45
C LYS A 295 -18.58 13.03 -11.70
N PRO A 296 -18.04 14.07 -11.04
CA PRO A 296 -16.92 13.86 -10.14
C PRO A 296 -17.26 12.88 -9.02
N VAL A 297 -16.33 11.98 -8.69
CA VAL A 297 -16.50 11.01 -7.60
C VAL A 297 -15.31 11.11 -6.64
N LYS A 298 -15.64 11.28 -5.36
CA LYS A 298 -14.68 11.24 -4.24
C LYS A 298 -14.73 9.90 -3.54
N TRP A 299 -13.57 9.27 -3.36
CA TRP A 299 -13.35 8.17 -2.45
C TRP A 299 -12.24 8.53 -1.46
N VAL A 300 -12.48 8.28 -0.19
CA VAL A 300 -11.48 8.42 0.88
C VAL A 300 -11.68 7.25 1.83
N GLU A 301 -10.64 6.44 2.01
CA GLU A 301 -10.67 5.33 2.95
C GLU A 301 -10.69 5.81 4.40
N ASP A 302 -11.28 5.02 5.28
CA ASP A 302 -11.13 5.23 6.71
C ASP A 302 -9.83 4.56 7.24
N ARG A 303 -9.55 4.71 8.53
CA ARG A 303 -8.33 4.15 9.12
C ARG A 303 -8.32 2.63 9.13
N SER A 304 -9.47 1.99 9.33
CA SER A 304 -9.58 0.54 9.32
C SER A 304 -9.33 -0.03 7.93
N GLU A 305 -9.88 0.61 6.90
CA GLU A 305 -9.60 0.27 5.50
C GLU A 305 -8.11 0.42 5.18
N ASN A 306 -7.49 1.55 5.57
CA ASN A 306 -6.07 1.80 5.34
C ASN A 306 -5.18 0.73 5.97
N LEU A 307 -5.49 0.28 7.19
CA LEU A 307 -4.75 -0.77 7.88
C LEU A 307 -4.95 -2.17 7.29
N MET A 308 -6.05 -2.42 6.57
CA MET A 308 -6.36 -3.73 5.99
C MET A 308 -5.89 -3.89 4.55
N SER A 309 -5.95 -2.83 3.74
CA SER A 309 -5.92 -2.95 2.28
C SER A 309 -4.77 -2.22 1.60
N THR A 310 -3.93 -1.51 2.34
CA THR A 310 -2.78 -0.85 1.77
C THR A 310 -1.48 -1.60 2.05
N SER A 311 -0.40 -1.23 1.35
CA SER A 311 0.87 -1.93 1.43
C SER A 311 1.51 -1.83 2.82
N PHE A 312 2.10 -2.93 3.24
CA PHE A 312 2.91 -3.07 4.43
C PHE A 312 4.39 -3.08 4.08
N ALA A 313 5.22 -2.88 5.09
CA ALA A 313 6.66 -3.08 5.01
C ALA A 313 7.05 -4.31 5.82
N ARG A 314 8.18 -4.93 5.44
CA ARG A 314 8.79 -6.06 6.15
C ARG A 314 8.02 -7.37 5.99
N ASP A 315 7.89 -8.14 7.08
CA ASP A 315 7.38 -9.51 7.14
C ASP A 315 8.40 -10.52 6.58
N TYR A 316 9.59 -10.50 7.20
CA TYR A 316 10.72 -11.33 6.77
C TYR A 316 11.15 -12.29 7.87
N ILE A 317 11.42 -13.53 7.48
CA ILE A 317 12.11 -14.52 8.29
C ILE A 317 13.50 -14.67 7.69
N MET A 318 14.52 -14.37 8.47
CA MET A 318 15.88 -14.26 7.99
C MET A 318 16.81 -15.16 8.80
N HIS A 319 17.72 -15.82 8.10
CA HIS A 319 18.90 -16.43 8.70
C HIS A 319 20.15 -15.71 8.19
N GLY A 320 20.91 -15.11 9.09
CA GLY A 320 22.11 -14.37 8.76
C GLY A 320 23.34 -15.00 9.38
N GLU A 321 24.45 -15.02 8.65
CA GLU A 321 25.73 -15.55 9.11
C GLU A 321 26.86 -14.60 8.74
N VAL A 322 27.84 -14.48 9.63
CA VAL A 322 29.04 -13.69 9.45
C VAL A 322 30.28 -14.56 9.72
N ALA A 323 31.18 -14.62 8.75
CA ALA A 323 32.48 -15.24 8.88
C ALA A 323 33.54 -14.18 9.21
N ALA A 324 34.36 -14.43 10.21
CA ALA A 324 35.39 -13.49 10.66
C ALA A 324 36.71 -14.17 11.11
N THR A 325 37.76 -13.40 11.21
CA THR A 325 39.00 -13.78 11.87
C THR A 325 38.87 -13.59 13.39
N LYS A 326 39.79 -14.19 14.18
CA LYS A 326 39.81 -14.05 15.66
C LYS A 326 39.97 -12.62 16.15
N ASP A 327 40.60 -11.76 15.37
CA ASP A 327 40.81 -10.33 15.68
C ASP A 327 39.61 -9.46 15.21
N GLY A 328 38.54 -10.09 14.72
CA GLY A 328 37.25 -9.42 14.40
C GLY A 328 37.14 -8.83 12.99
N LYS A 329 38.06 -9.14 12.08
CA LYS A 329 37.94 -8.75 10.68
C LYS A 329 36.85 -9.60 10.00
N ILE A 330 35.78 -8.96 9.48
CA ILE A 330 34.73 -9.63 8.70
C ILE A 330 35.33 -10.08 7.36
N LEU A 331 35.13 -11.34 7.02
CA LEU A 331 35.60 -11.97 5.79
C LEU A 331 34.49 -12.16 4.78
N ALA A 332 33.32 -12.62 5.22
CA ALA A 332 32.15 -12.82 4.39
C ALA A 332 30.85 -12.70 5.20
N VAL A 333 29.76 -12.44 4.51
CA VAL A 333 28.40 -12.46 5.05
C VAL A 333 27.54 -13.27 4.09
N ARG A 334 26.68 -14.12 4.62
CA ARG A 334 25.61 -14.75 3.84
C ARG A 334 24.28 -14.67 4.58
N SER A 335 23.21 -14.57 3.84
CA SER A 335 21.88 -14.56 4.42
C SER A 335 20.87 -15.29 3.53
N ARG A 336 19.89 -15.90 4.17
CA ARG A 336 18.71 -16.46 3.54
C ARG A 336 17.50 -15.71 4.07
N VAL A 337 16.64 -15.24 3.16
CA VAL A 337 15.45 -14.48 3.51
C VAL A 337 14.23 -15.16 2.90
N LEU A 338 13.24 -15.43 3.75
CA LEU A 338 11.89 -15.77 3.33
C LEU A 338 11.02 -14.53 3.53
N ALA A 339 10.50 -13.97 2.43
CA ALA A 339 9.72 -12.76 2.44
C ALA A 339 8.23 -13.08 2.20
N ASP A 340 7.37 -12.67 3.12
CA ASP A 340 5.92 -12.74 2.94
C ASP A 340 5.42 -11.52 2.18
N HIS A 341 5.00 -11.74 0.93
CA HIS A 341 4.41 -10.70 0.08
C HIS A 341 2.88 -10.63 0.22
N GLY A 342 2.27 -11.54 0.98
CA GLY A 342 0.82 -11.67 1.06
C GLY A 342 0.17 -12.08 -0.27
N ALA A 343 -1.13 -12.06 -0.30
CA ALA A 343 -1.91 -12.34 -1.52
C ALA A 343 -2.02 -11.12 -2.44
N PHE A 344 -1.70 -9.95 -1.94
CA PHE A 344 -1.81 -8.68 -2.63
C PHE A 344 -0.46 -8.26 -3.20
N ASN A 345 -0.30 -8.39 -4.51
CA ASN A 345 0.95 -8.08 -5.19
C ASN A 345 0.87 -6.80 -6.07
N ALA A 346 -0.13 -5.97 -5.86
CA ALA A 346 -0.31 -4.68 -6.55
C ALA A 346 0.41 -3.55 -5.82
N THR A 347 1.60 -3.81 -5.32
CA THR A 347 2.31 -2.84 -4.52
C THR A 347 3.36 -2.10 -5.34
N ALA A 348 3.98 -1.13 -4.70
CA ALA A 348 5.12 -0.41 -5.23
C ALA A 348 6.39 -1.25 -5.39
N GLN A 349 6.32 -2.57 -5.30
CA GLN A 349 7.46 -3.46 -5.57
C GLN A 349 7.70 -3.52 -7.09
N PRO A 350 8.59 -2.69 -7.64
CA PRO A 350 8.58 -2.44 -9.07
C PRO A 350 9.18 -3.57 -9.90
N THR A 351 10.01 -4.39 -9.31
CA THR A 351 10.64 -5.54 -9.98
C THR A 351 11.19 -6.53 -8.96
N LYS A 352 11.49 -7.75 -9.39
CA LYS A 352 12.18 -8.76 -8.56
C LYS A 352 13.56 -8.27 -8.07
N TYR A 353 14.29 -7.53 -8.89
CA TYR A 353 15.63 -7.06 -8.55
C TYR A 353 15.64 -6.09 -7.35
N PRO A 354 14.89 -4.98 -7.35
CA PRO A 354 14.81 -4.13 -6.17
C PRO A 354 14.30 -4.86 -4.92
N ALA A 355 13.30 -5.75 -5.06
CA ALA A 355 12.79 -6.52 -3.94
C ALA A 355 13.89 -7.37 -3.31
N GLY A 356 14.58 -8.19 -4.11
CA GLY A 356 15.67 -9.02 -3.63
C GLY A 356 16.82 -8.22 -3.02
N PHE A 357 17.21 -7.12 -3.67
CA PHE A 357 18.27 -6.26 -3.17
C PHE A 357 17.92 -5.67 -1.78
N PHE A 358 16.72 -5.13 -1.62
CA PHE A 358 16.28 -4.58 -0.33
C PHE A 358 16.17 -5.66 0.74
N HIS A 359 15.70 -6.85 0.43
CA HIS A 359 15.58 -7.92 1.41
C HIS A 359 16.96 -8.36 1.95
N ILE A 360 17.98 -8.41 1.10
CA ILE A 360 19.31 -8.88 1.52
C ILE A 360 20.14 -7.79 2.19
N PHE A 361 20.10 -6.55 1.69
CA PHE A 361 21.02 -5.51 2.13
C PHE A 361 20.42 -4.48 3.08
N THR A 362 19.12 -4.38 3.20
CA THR A 362 18.44 -3.39 4.05
C THR A 362 17.46 -3.99 5.04
N GLY A 363 17.32 -5.30 5.04
CA GLY A 363 16.45 -6.07 5.93
C GLY A 363 16.87 -6.05 7.39
#